data_e9f84091c7237b88f83ff70a1fa27723
#
_entry.id   e9f84091c7237b88f83ff70a1fa27723
#
_cell.length_a   1.000
_cell.length_b   1.000
_cell.length_c   1.000
_cell.angle_alpha   90.00
_cell.angle_beta   90.00
_cell.angle_gamma   90.00
#
_symmetry.space_group_name_H-M   'P 1'
#
loop_
_entity.id
_entity.type
_entity.pdbx_description
1 polymer ?
#
loop_
_entity_poly.entity_id
_entity_poly.type
_entity_poly.pdbx_seq_one_letter_code
_entity_poly.pdbx_strand_id
1 'polypeptide(L)'
;MRVNELSSGIRNVAEIVKKGDNLELYATLVDLYEKALELQDENRELKDQLMDKSKIESIRARVIRHPQPFITLKDDENQILYCAHCWDNKEKLIQVNTEPKPAEFTCPSCKNSGIYDQEIHDKYEESRKPRRPNFTVI
;
A
#
# COMPACT_ATOMS: atom_id res chain seq x y z
N MET A 1 31.73 3.57 -5.88
CA MET A 1 31.99 2.13 -6.03
C MET A 1 30.71 1.38 -5.68
N ARG A 2 30.27 0.51 -6.56
CA ARG A 2 29.09 -0.30 -6.29
C ARG A 2 29.46 -1.46 -5.35
N VAL A 3 28.55 -1.84 -4.45
CA VAL A 3 28.78 -2.95 -3.50
C VAL A 3 29.09 -4.26 -4.23
N ASN A 4 28.49 -4.49 -5.40
CA ASN A 4 28.77 -5.64 -6.25
C ASN A 4 30.22 -5.69 -6.75
N GLU A 5 30.79 -4.54 -7.10
CA GLU A 5 32.17 -4.43 -7.54
C GLU A 5 33.14 -4.70 -6.39
N LEU A 6 32.78 -4.22 -5.18
CA LEU A 6 33.55 -4.47 -3.98
C LEU A 6 33.59 -5.97 -3.64
N SER A 7 32.45 -6.65 -3.65
CA SER A 7 32.37 -8.09 -3.34
C SER A 7 33.12 -8.95 -4.36
N SER A 8 33.05 -8.60 -5.65
CA SER A 8 33.83 -9.27 -6.71
C SER A 8 35.33 -9.05 -6.55
N GLY A 9 35.72 -7.83 -6.21
CA GLY A 9 37.14 -7.49 -5.93
C GLY A 9 37.70 -8.27 -4.75
N ILE A 10 36.96 -8.36 -3.65
CA ILE A 10 37.36 -9.13 -2.47
C ILE A 10 37.50 -10.62 -2.81
N ARG A 11 36.57 -11.20 -3.56
CA ARG A 11 36.66 -12.59 -4.01
C ARG A 11 37.94 -12.86 -4.82
N ASN A 12 38.27 -11.99 -5.78
CA ASN A 12 39.44 -12.14 -6.61
C ASN A 12 40.75 -12.09 -5.77
N VAL A 13 40.83 -11.16 -4.82
CA VAL A 13 41.97 -11.05 -3.90
C VAL A 13 42.06 -12.27 -3.00
N ALA A 14 40.93 -12.79 -2.51
CA ALA A 14 40.89 -13.99 -1.68
C ALA A 14 41.44 -15.22 -2.42
N GLU A 15 41.14 -15.41 -3.72
CA GLU A 15 41.68 -16.51 -4.53
C GLU A 15 43.20 -16.38 -4.70
N ILE A 16 43.73 -15.19 -4.92
CA ILE A 16 45.16 -14.92 -5.03
C ILE A 16 45.88 -15.25 -3.71
N VAL A 17 45.33 -14.82 -2.60
CA VAL A 17 45.89 -15.04 -1.25
C VAL A 17 45.88 -16.53 -0.89
N LYS A 18 44.82 -17.26 -1.26
CA LYS A 18 44.71 -18.71 -1.04
C LYS A 18 45.83 -19.47 -1.77
N LYS A 19 46.19 -19.07 -3.00
CA LYS A 19 47.28 -19.62 -3.75
C LYS A 19 48.66 -19.31 -3.16
N GLY A 20 48.78 -18.19 -2.42
CA GLY A 20 49.99 -17.78 -1.70
C GLY A 20 50.19 -18.43 -0.35
N ASP A 21 49.31 -19.33 0.07
CA ASP A 21 49.36 -20.10 1.32
C ASP A 21 49.27 -19.28 2.61
N ASN A 22 48.67 -18.06 2.55
CA ASN A 22 48.41 -17.21 3.71
C ASN A 22 46.97 -17.39 4.22
N LEU A 23 46.76 -18.39 5.08
CA LEU A 23 45.45 -18.76 5.60
C LEU A 23 44.77 -17.67 6.44
N GLU A 24 45.54 -16.94 7.23
CA GLU A 24 45.02 -15.86 8.07
C GLU A 24 44.44 -14.72 7.23
N LEU A 25 45.19 -14.27 6.24
CA LEU A 25 44.71 -13.23 5.31
C LEU A 25 43.51 -13.72 4.48
N TYR A 26 43.55 -14.98 4.04
CA TYR A 26 42.42 -15.60 3.34
C TYR A 26 41.16 -15.60 4.19
N ALA A 27 41.23 -16.00 5.46
CA ALA A 27 40.07 -15.99 6.40
C ALA A 27 39.50 -14.58 6.58
N THR A 28 40.37 -13.57 6.71
CA THR A 28 39.96 -12.16 6.82
C THR A 28 39.24 -11.69 5.56
N LEU A 29 39.72 -12.06 4.38
CA LEU A 29 39.09 -11.70 3.10
C LEU A 29 37.75 -12.40 2.90
N VAL A 30 37.60 -13.64 3.35
CA VAL A 30 36.31 -14.35 3.33
C VAL A 30 35.29 -13.65 4.24
N ASP A 31 35.71 -13.26 5.45
CA ASP A 31 34.84 -12.51 6.39
C ASP A 31 34.41 -11.16 5.80
N LEU A 32 35.32 -10.42 5.16
CA LEU A 32 34.99 -9.20 4.44
C LEU A 32 34.03 -9.41 3.27
N TYR A 33 34.19 -10.50 2.54
CA TYR A 33 33.28 -10.87 1.45
C TYR A 33 31.85 -11.13 1.97
N GLU A 34 31.72 -11.90 3.05
CA GLU A 34 30.42 -12.15 3.69
C GLU A 34 29.76 -10.86 4.15
N LYS A 35 30.50 -9.98 4.83
CA LYS A 35 29.99 -8.66 5.23
C LYS A 35 29.58 -7.78 4.05
N ALA A 36 30.33 -7.84 2.94
CA ALA A 36 29.96 -7.12 1.72
C ALA A 36 28.65 -7.63 1.11
N LEU A 37 28.38 -8.94 1.16
CA LEU A 37 27.12 -9.53 0.72
C LEU A 37 25.95 -9.11 1.63
N GLU A 38 26.15 -9.13 2.94
CA GLU A 38 25.15 -8.65 3.92
C GLU A 38 24.77 -7.19 3.64
N LEU A 39 25.75 -6.32 3.49
CA LEU A 39 25.54 -4.90 3.14
C LEU A 39 24.83 -4.72 1.79
N GLN A 40 25.10 -5.57 0.84
CA GLN A 40 24.41 -5.55 -0.45
C GLN A 40 22.92 -5.89 -0.31
N ASP A 41 22.61 -6.88 0.50
CA ASP A 41 21.22 -7.28 0.78
C ASP A 41 20.47 -6.20 1.56
N GLU A 42 21.09 -5.63 2.59
CA GLU A 42 20.53 -4.48 3.31
C GLU A 42 20.27 -3.28 2.39
N ASN A 43 21.20 -2.95 1.50
CA ASN A 43 21.01 -1.86 0.53
C ASN A 43 19.82 -2.11 -0.40
N ARG A 44 19.66 -3.34 -0.87
CA ARG A 44 18.51 -3.71 -1.71
C ARG A 44 17.21 -3.54 -0.94
N GLU A 45 17.15 -4.05 0.27
CA GLU A 45 15.96 -3.94 1.12
C GLU A 45 15.61 -2.48 1.44
N LEU A 46 16.59 -1.65 1.78
CA LEU A 46 16.38 -0.22 2.03
C LEU A 46 15.89 0.52 0.78
N LYS A 47 16.37 0.17 -0.41
CA LYS A 47 15.89 0.75 -1.67
C LYS A 47 14.44 0.38 -1.95
N ASP A 48 14.05 -0.87 -1.67
CA ASP A 48 12.68 -1.32 -1.83
C ASP A 48 11.73 -0.59 -0.86
N GLN A 49 12.14 -0.43 0.41
CA GLN A 49 11.40 0.35 1.40
C GLN A 49 11.24 1.82 0.98
N LEU A 50 12.28 2.44 0.43
CA LEU A 50 12.21 3.82 -0.07
C LEU A 50 11.26 3.94 -1.26
N MET A 51 11.27 2.98 -2.18
CA MET A 51 10.31 2.96 -3.29
C MET A 51 8.88 2.86 -2.82
N ASP A 52 8.59 2.01 -1.84
CA ASP A 52 7.25 1.85 -1.28
C ASP A 52 6.77 3.12 -0.59
N LYS A 53 7.62 3.76 0.21
CA LYS A 53 7.32 5.06 0.82
C LYS A 53 7.04 6.14 -0.20
N SER A 54 7.84 6.23 -1.28
CA SER A 54 7.63 7.19 -2.36
C SER A 54 6.29 6.98 -3.06
N LYS A 55 5.88 5.74 -3.29
CA LYS A 55 4.55 5.42 -3.84
C LYS A 55 3.43 5.87 -2.91
N ILE A 56 3.53 5.60 -1.62
CA ILE A 56 2.54 6.01 -0.62
C ILE A 56 2.43 7.53 -0.57
N GLU A 57 3.53 8.26 -0.56
CA GLU A 57 3.52 9.73 -0.57
C GLU A 57 2.90 10.30 -1.86
N SER A 58 3.19 9.71 -3.01
CA SER A 58 2.57 10.07 -4.28
C SER A 58 1.04 9.88 -4.24
N ILE A 59 0.56 8.79 -3.67
CA ILE A 59 -0.86 8.55 -3.48
C ILE A 59 -1.45 9.56 -2.50
N ARG A 60 -0.79 9.80 -1.37
CA ARG A 60 -1.21 10.75 -0.34
C ARG A 60 -1.44 12.15 -0.89
N ALA A 61 -0.59 12.61 -1.79
CA ALA A 61 -0.74 13.92 -2.45
C ALA A 61 -1.98 14.01 -3.36
N ARG A 62 -2.54 12.88 -3.80
CA ARG A 62 -3.72 12.82 -4.67
C ARG A 62 -5.01 12.50 -3.94
N VAL A 63 -4.95 12.13 -2.66
CA VAL A 63 -6.13 11.77 -1.86
C VAL A 63 -7.05 12.96 -1.66
N ILE A 64 -8.34 12.76 -1.94
CA ILE A 64 -9.42 13.68 -1.60
C ILE A 64 -10.24 13.04 -0.48
N ARG A 65 -10.35 13.75 0.63
CA ARG A 65 -11.17 13.32 1.77
C ARG A 65 -12.59 13.82 1.64
N HIS A 66 -13.52 12.99 2.04
CA HIS A 66 -14.95 13.28 2.06
C HIS A 66 -15.48 13.29 3.50
N PRO A 67 -16.64 13.93 3.78
CA PRO A 67 -17.24 13.92 5.10
C PRO A 67 -17.59 12.52 5.63
N GLN A 68 -17.90 11.61 4.72
CA GLN A 68 -18.12 10.19 4.99
C GLN A 68 -16.78 9.44 5.00
N PRO A 69 -16.66 8.24 5.61
CA PRO A 69 -15.40 7.54 5.78
C PRO A 69 -14.90 6.85 4.50
N PHE A 70 -14.90 7.57 3.38
CA PHE A 70 -14.27 7.17 2.13
C PHE A 70 -13.38 8.27 1.57
N ILE A 71 -12.46 7.89 0.69
CA ILE A 71 -11.57 8.78 -0.04
C ILE A 71 -11.64 8.48 -1.54
N THR A 72 -11.30 9.48 -2.34
CA THR A 72 -11.11 9.38 -3.79
C THR A 72 -9.76 9.93 -4.18
N LEU A 73 -9.32 9.68 -5.41
CA LEU A 73 -8.07 10.22 -5.96
C LEU A 73 -8.35 11.29 -7.00
N LYS A 74 -7.56 12.37 -7.01
CA LYS A 74 -7.75 13.54 -7.90
C LYS A 74 -7.76 13.17 -9.39
N ASP A 75 -6.92 12.22 -9.78
CA ASP A 75 -6.66 11.87 -11.18
C ASP A 75 -7.37 10.59 -11.61
N ASP A 76 -8.34 10.12 -10.82
CA ASP A 76 -9.10 8.92 -11.13
C ASP A 76 -10.35 9.27 -11.94
N GLU A 77 -10.31 9.01 -13.23
CA GLU A 77 -11.43 9.22 -14.16
C GLU A 77 -12.65 8.37 -13.80
N ASN A 78 -12.45 7.22 -13.18
CA ASN A 78 -13.51 6.32 -12.77
C ASN A 78 -14.11 6.68 -11.40
N GLN A 79 -13.53 7.64 -10.68
CA GLN A 79 -13.94 8.08 -9.35
C GLN A 79 -14.15 6.91 -8.37
N ILE A 80 -13.20 5.99 -8.33
CA ILE A 80 -13.26 4.82 -7.45
C ILE A 80 -13.25 5.28 -5.99
N LEU A 81 -14.10 4.68 -5.19
CA LEU A 81 -14.21 4.93 -3.76
C LEU A 81 -13.31 3.98 -2.98
N TYR A 82 -12.47 4.54 -2.11
CA TYR A 82 -11.58 3.78 -1.24
C TYR A 82 -11.91 4.00 0.23
N CYS A 83 -11.64 3.01 1.06
CA CYS A 83 -11.89 3.10 2.50
C CYS A 83 -10.90 4.05 3.18
N ALA A 84 -11.41 5.13 3.79
CA ALA A 84 -10.59 6.08 4.54
C ALA A 84 -9.93 5.43 5.78
N HIS A 85 -10.64 4.57 6.48
CA HIS A 85 -10.13 3.88 7.66
C HIS A 85 -8.93 2.96 7.34
N CYS A 86 -9.00 2.21 6.23
CA CYS A 86 -7.88 1.37 5.79
C CYS A 86 -6.69 2.20 5.34
N TRP A 87 -6.94 3.33 4.68
CA TRP A 87 -5.89 4.27 4.29
C TRP A 87 -5.18 4.87 5.52
N ASP A 88 -5.93 5.37 6.50
CA ASP A 88 -5.36 6.02 7.68
C ASP A 88 -4.58 5.05 8.58
N ASN A 89 -5.02 3.81 8.70
CA ASN A 89 -4.39 2.84 9.60
C ASN A 89 -3.29 1.99 8.95
N LYS A 90 -3.41 1.70 7.66
CA LYS A 90 -2.54 0.73 6.97
C LYS A 90 -1.88 1.30 5.73
N GLU A 91 -2.19 2.53 5.35
CA GLU A 91 -1.74 3.17 4.10
C GLU A 91 -2.02 2.32 2.85
N LYS A 92 -3.14 1.60 2.87
CA LYS A 92 -3.60 0.74 1.77
C LYS A 92 -4.87 1.28 1.14
N LEU A 93 -4.85 1.40 -0.19
CA LEU A 93 -6.05 1.70 -0.96
C LEU A 93 -6.89 0.44 -1.10
N ILE A 94 -7.97 0.37 -0.36
CA ILE A 94 -8.94 -0.73 -0.43
C ILE A 94 -10.21 -0.17 -1.06
N GLN A 95 -10.52 -0.62 -2.26
CA GLN A 95 -11.76 -0.28 -2.95
C GLN A 95 -12.95 -0.79 -2.13
N VAL A 96 -13.94 0.06 -1.92
CA VAL A 96 -15.16 -0.32 -1.22
C VAL A 96 -16.19 -0.94 -2.15
N ASN A 97 -17.05 -1.78 -1.60
CA ASN A 97 -18.19 -2.33 -2.32
C ASN A 97 -19.38 -1.38 -2.20
N THR A 98 -20.01 -1.06 -3.32
CA THR A 98 -21.16 -0.14 -3.39
C THR A 98 -22.50 -0.86 -3.61
N GLU A 99 -22.51 -2.16 -3.59
CA GLU A 99 -23.69 -3.01 -3.71
C GLU A 99 -23.98 -3.71 -2.37
N PRO A 100 -25.20 -4.14 -2.10
CA PRO A 100 -26.41 -4.15 -2.98
C PRO A 100 -27.29 -2.90 -2.85
N LYS A 101 -27.01 -1.99 -1.91
CA LYS A 101 -27.87 -0.83 -1.69
C LYS A 101 -27.31 0.42 -2.39
N PRO A 102 -28.16 1.18 -3.11
CA PRO A 102 -27.73 2.42 -3.73
C PRO A 102 -27.20 3.43 -2.73
N ALA A 103 -26.11 4.11 -3.07
CA ALA A 103 -25.47 5.16 -2.27
C ALA A 103 -24.86 4.71 -0.94
N GLU A 104 -24.88 3.45 -0.59
CA GLU A 104 -24.15 2.88 0.53
C GLU A 104 -22.86 2.20 0.06
N PHE A 105 -21.86 2.16 0.94
CA PHE A 105 -20.63 1.41 0.70
C PHE A 105 -20.22 0.59 1.92
N THR A 106 -19.50 -0.48 1.68
CA THR A 106 -18.90 -1.31 2.73
C THR A 106 -17.48 -1.71 2.32
N CYS A 107 -16.54 -1.54 3.23
CA CYS A 107 -15.17 -1.98 3.01
C CYS A 107 -15.04 -3.50 3.18
N PRO A 108 -14.52 -4.22 2.19
CA PRO A 108 -14.36 -5.67 2.29
C PRO A 108 -13.32 -6.08 3.33
N SER A 109 -12.37 -5.22 3.66
CA SER A 109 -11.26 -5.50 4.59
C SER A 109 -11.63 -5.24 6.05
N CYS A 110 -12.06 -4.01 6.38
CA CYS A 110 -12.33 -3.61 7.77
C CYS A 110 -13.81 -3.57 8.13
N LYS A 111 -14.71 -3.84 7.18
CA LYS A 111 -16.17 -3.81 7.34
C LYS A 111 -16.75 -2.42 7.67
N ASN A 112 -15.94 -1.38 7.60
CA ASN A 112 -16.43 -0.01 7.73
C ASN A 112 -17.42 0.30 6.61
N SER A 113 -18.50 0.99 6.92
CA SER A 113 -19.58 1.30 5.99
C SER A 113 -20.03 2.74 6.14
N GLY A 114 -20.70 3.26 5.13
CA GLY A 114 -21.23 4.61 5.13
C GLY A 114 -22.08 4.88 3.89
N ILE A 115 -22.49 6.13 3.75
CA ILE A 115 -23.28 6.62 2.63
C ILE A 115 -22.37 7.53 1.80
N TYR A 116 -22.21 7.27 0.50
CA TYR A 116 -21.38 8.11 -0.38
C TYR A 116 -22.20 9.17 -1.13
N ASP A 117 -23.51 8.98 -1.27
CA ASP A 117 -24.43 9.94 -1.86
C ASP A 117 -25.74 10.02 -1.08
N GLN A 118 -25.89 11.10 -0.31
CA GLN A 118 -27.03 11.28 0.56
C GLN A 118 -28.34 11.47 -0.21
N GLU A 119 -28.31 12.14 -1.37
CA GLU A 119 -29.53 12.39 -2.14
C GLU A 119 -30.09 11.09 -2.75
N ILE A 120 -29.21 10.26 -3.27
CA ILE A 120 -29.61 8.95 -3.82
C ILE A 120 -30.12 8.04 -2.71
N HIS A 121 -29.44 8.04 -1.57
CA HIS A 121 -29.85 7.26 -0.40
C HIS A 121 -31.26 7.65 0.09
N ASP A 122 -31.51 8.94 0.25
CA ASP A 122 -32.79 9.45 0.75
C ASP A 122 -33.95 9.13 -0.23
N LYS A 123 -33.72 9.28 -1.54
CA LYS A 123 -34.69 8.88 -2.57
C LYS A 123 -35.00 7.38 -2.53
N TYR A 124 -33.97 6.56 -2.32
CA TYR A 124 -34.15 5.11 -2.20
C TYR A 124 -34.96 4.75 -0.94
N GLU A 125 -34.66 5.32 0.21
CA GLU A 125 -35.41 5.08 1.43
C GLU A 125 -36.86 5.60 1.36
N GLU A 126 -37.09 6.73 0.70
CA GLU A 126 -38.46 7.21 0.44
C GLU A 126 -39.27 6.24 -0.45
N SER A 127 -38.64 5.69 -1.48
CA SER A 127 -39.31 4.74 -2.38
C SER A 127 -39.75 3.44 -1.67
N ARG A 128 -39.08 3.09 -0.57
CA ARG A 128 -39.35 1.88 0.23
C ARG A 128 -40.38 2.08 1.33
N LYS A 129 -40.73 3.33 1.66
CA LYS A 129 -41.77 3.59 2.68
C LYS A 129 -43.09 3.02 2.17
N PRO A 130 -43.82 2.22 2.98
CA PRO A 130 -45.12 1.72 2.58
C PRO A 130 -46.08 2.92 2.39
N ARG A 131 -46.75 2.95 1.25
CA ARG A 131 -47.79 3.95 0.97
C ARG A 131 -48.84 3.79 2.07
N ARG A 132 -49.07 4.84 2.87
CA ARG A 132 -50.16 4.85 3.85
C ARG A 132 -51.47 4.64 3.08
N PRO A 133 -52.30 3.66 3.41
CA PRO A 133 -53.60 3.53 2.81
C PRO A 133 -54.40 4.78 3.09
N ASN A 134 -54.92 5.42 2.05
CA ASN A 134 -55.89 6.51 2.18
C ASN A 134 -57.17 5.91 2.76
N PHE A 135 -57.34 6.00 4.05
CA PHE A 135 -58.67 5.78 4.66
C PHE A 135 -59.52 7.00 4.35
N THR A 136 -60.35 6.88 3.31
CA THR A 136 -61.45 7.80 3.11
C THR A 136 -62.49 7.46 4.19
N VAL A 137 -62.59 8.29 5.20
CA VAL A 137 -63.70 8.20 6.18
C VAL A 137 -64.92 8.69 5.46
N ILE A 138 -65.89 7.80 5.26
CA ILE A 138 -67.23 8.12 4.75
C ILE A 138 -68.06 8.62 5.88
#